data_10fa75b0124d692718933ddb4778cce3
#
_entry.id   10fa75b0124d692718933ddb4778cce3
#
_cell.length_a   1.000
_cell.length_b   1.000
_cell.length_c   1.000
_cell.angle_alpha   90.00
_cell.angle_beta   90.00
_cell.angle_gamma   90.00
#
_symmetry.space_group_name_H-M   'P 1'
#
loop_
_entity.id
_entity.type
_entity.pdbx_description
1 polymer ?
#
loop_
_entity_poly.entity_id
_entity_poly.type
_entity_poly.pdbx_seq_one_letter_code
_entity_poly.pdbx_strand_id
1 'polypeptide(L)'
;MPMTALADVFTKSVRTVALSTPIAVAGLMAAAVPVSAQSVLKVVPHADLRNIDPIWTTAYITRNHGYLVFDTLFALDENLEVQPQMAAGHEVSEDGLTYTITLRDELAFHDGSDVTAEDVVASIERWGARDGMGQKLMRVTESLEAKDEKTVVLTLSEPYGLVLQSLGKISSNVPFIMPKRLAETDPNTQIEEVIGSGPFRFVEDEWQPGNQVVYEKFEEYVPRDEPASYAAGGKVANVDRVEWRYIPDAATASQALLAGEVDYYEQPVVDLLPMIQSDPAINVETVDPLGTQGVIRFNFKYPPFDDKKARQAAMWAVQQADYMYSIIGDPQYFEEFCGAYFMCGGPYETDIGSEALREKDIEKAKALLEESGYDGREVLILDPTDIPVAHGQSLVTAQALRDIGMNVRLVAMDWATMTSRRAVRDAPEDGGWNIFPTWWLAADQLNPITNISVAASGDSAWFGWPENQKIEDLRNAFARETDAEKQKAIVEELQAELYDFVPYIPTGQYYQPTAFRDNVKGVLEAPVPFFWNISVE
;
A
#
# COMPACT_ATOMS: atom_id res chain seq x y z
N MET A 1 -21.24 -67.21 -22.14
CA MET A 1 -22.40 -68.02 -22.64
C MET A 1 -23.56 -67.15 -22.82
N PRO A 2 -24.37 -67.40 -23.82
CA PRO A 2 -24.37 -66.62 -25.07
C PRO A 2 -25.76 -66.07 -25.42
N MET A 3 -25.74 -65.18 -26.47
CA MET A 3 -26.60 -65.28 -27.66
C MET A 3 -28.11 -65.02 -27.44
N THR A 4 -28.86 -64.38 -28.28
CA THR A 4 -29.00 -64.15 -29.72
C THR A 4 -30.22 -63.25 -29.92
N ALA A 5 -30.22 -62.23 -30.73
CA ALA A 5 -30.62 -62.15 -32.15
C ALA A 5 -32.13 -62.27 -32.45
N LEU A 6 -32.62 -61.37 -33.23
CA LEU A 6 -33.39 -61.40 -34.50
C LEU A 6 -34.32 -60.21 -34.59
N ALA A 7 -34.19 -59.26 -35.49
CA ALA A 7 -34.59 -59.13 -36.87
C ALA A 7 -36.08 -59.48 -37.18
N ASP A 8 -36.85 -58.54 -37.71
CA ASP A 8 -37.40 -58.53 -39.05
C ASP A 8 -38.46 -57.43 -39.28
N VAL A 9 -38.23 -56.56 -40.24
CA VAL A 9 -38.98 -56.34 -41.47
C VAL A 9 -40.51 -56.10 -41.36
N PHE A 10 -40.95 -54.93 -41.77
CA PHE A 10 -42.06 -54.77 -42.71
C PHE A 10 -42.04 -53.39 -43.40
N THR A 11 -41.76 -53.41 -44.71
CA THR A 11 -42.00 -52.38 -45.70
C THR A 11 -43.47 -52.21 -45.97
N LYS A 12 -43.96 -50.97 -46.01
CA LYS A 12 -45.12 -50.58 -46.81
C LYS A 12 -44.97 -49.21 -47.42
N SER A 13 -44.89 -49.20 -48.74
CA SER A 13 -45.00 -48.05 -49.63
C SER A 13 -46.38 -47.42 -49.54
N VAL A 14 -46.44 -46.10 -49.38
CA VAL A 14 -47.59 -45.32 -49.78
C VAL A 14 -47.11 -44.10 -50.57
N ARG A 15 -47.51 -44.06 -51.85
CA ARG A 15 -47.40 -42.89 -52.75
C ARG A 15 -48.36 -41.83 -52.28
N THR A 16 -47.85 -40.57 -52.13
CA THR A 16 -48.75 -39.41 -52.11
C THR A 16 -48.10 -38.22 -52.80
N VAL A 17 -48.81 -37.71 -53.66
CA VAL A 17 -48.86 -36.55 -54.52
C VAL A 17 -48.17 -35.30 -53.99
N ALA A 18 -47.32 -34.71 -54.84
CA ALA A 18 -46.71 -33.40 -54.65
C ALA A 18 -47.74 -32.27 -54.86
N LEU A 19 -47.91 -31.41 -53.85
CA LEU A 19 -48.43 -30.05 -54.02
C LEU A 19 -47.28 -29.12 -53.63
N SER A 20 -46.72 -28.44 -54.60
CA SER A 20 -45.71 -27.40 -54.43
C SER A 20 -46.36 -26.08 -54.10
N THR A 21 -46.17 -25.62 -52.87
CA THR A 21 -46.42 -24.23 -52.45
C THR A 21 -45.06 -23.59 -52.16
N PRO A 22 -44.69 -22.44 -52.73
CA PRO A 22 -43.45 -21.78 -52.41
C PRO A 22 -43.64 -21.04 -51.07
N ILE A 23 -42.98 -21.52 -49.99
CA ILE A 23 -42.83 -20.76 -48.72
C ILE A 23 -41.63 -19.82 -48.96
N ALA A 24 -41.95 -18.52 -49.07
CA ALA A 24 -40.92 -17.46 -49.00
C ALA A 24 -40.34 -17.47 -47.59
N VAL A 25 -39.15 -18.02 -47.44
CA VAL A 25 -38.30 -17.88 -46.24
C VAL A 25 -37.75 -16.46 -46.26
N ALA A 26 -38.45 -15.53 -45.57
CA ALA A 26 -37.86 -14.25 -45.20
C ALA A 26 -36.73 -14.54 -44.18
N GLY A 27 -35.49 -14.56 -44.65
CA GLY A 27 -34.32 -14.65 -43.78
C GLY A 27 -34.22 -13.41 -42.89
N LEU A 28 -34.57 -13.54 -41.61
CA LEU A 28 -34.12 -12.60 -40.60
C LEU A 28 -32.60 -12.74 -40.52
N MET A 29 -31.87 -11.86 -41.22
CA MET A 29 -30.49 -11.57 -40.84
C MET A 29 -30.53 -10.89 -39.47
N ALA A 30 -30.40 -11.66 -38.40
CA ALA A 30 -29.99 -11.13 -37.13
C ALA A 30 -28.60 -10.52 -37.35
N ALA A 31 -28.51 -9.21 -37.35
CA ALA A 31 -27.23 -8.51 -37.27
C ALA A 31 -26.61 -8.99 -35.94
N ALA A 32 -25.60 -9.85 -36.02
CA ALA A 32 -24.75 -10.15 -34.88
C ALA A 32 -24.08 -8.81 -34.51
N VAL A 33 -24.55 -8.17 -33.44
CA VAL A 33 -23.81 -7.09 -32.80
C VAL A 33 -22.49 -7.74 -32.38
N PRO A 34 -21.33 -7.23 -32.84
CA PRO A 34 -20.07 -7.77 -32.33
C PRO A 34 -20.06 -7.57 -30.82
N VAL A 35 -20.12 -8.66 -30.09
CA VAL A 35 -19.78 -8.64 -28.65
C VAL A 35 -18.29 -8.29 -28.64
N SER A 36 -17.97 -7.05 -28.27
CA SER A 36 -16.60 -6.67 -28.00
C SER A 36 -16.08 -7.63 -26.94
N ALA A 37 -14.95 -8.27 -27.19
CA ALA A 37 -14.31 -9.08 -26.16
C ALA A 37 -13.99 -8.15 -24.98
N GLN A 38 -14.36 -8.58 -23.78
CA GLN A 38 -14.08 -7.84 -22.54
C GLN A 38 -12.57 -7.63 -22.43
N SER A 39 -12.15 -6.37 -22.24
CA SER A 39 -10.75 -6.03 -22.03
C SER A 39 -10.35 -6.33 -20.57
N VAL A 40 -9.35 -7.20 -20.40
CA VAL A 40 -8.93 -7.69 -19.08
C VAL A 40 -7.45 -7.38 -18.86
N LEU A 41 -7.12 -6.69 -17.79
CA LEU A 41 -5.74 -6.53 -17.31
C LEU A 41 -5.46 -7.59 -16.23
N LYS A 42 -4.51 -8.49 -16.50
CA LYS A 42 -4.08 -9.53 -15.56
C LYS A 42 -2.78 -9.14 -14.88
N VAL A 43 -2.81 -9.05 -13.56
CA VAL A 43 -1.74 -8.50 -12.73
C VAL A 43 -1.22 -9.55 -11.77
N VAL A 44 0.09 -9.69 -11.62
CA VAL A 44 0.71 -10.33 -10.46
C VAL A 44 0.99 -9.24 -9.42
N PRO A 45 0.21 -9.17 -8.33
CA PRO A 45 0.42 -8.20 -7.27
C PRO A 45 1.61 -8.60 -6.39
N HIS A 46 2.17 -7.63 -5.66
CA HIS A 46 3.30 -7.88 -4.75
C HIS A 46 2.95 -8.76 -3.54
N ALA A 47 1.68 -8.88 -3.18
CA ALA A 47 1.21 -9.66 -2.04
C ALA A 47 -0.23 -10.17 -2.23
N ASP A 48 -0.63 -11.15 -1.40
CA ASP A 48 -2.00 -11.65 -1.36
C ASP A 48 -2.94 -10.69 -0.61
N LEU A 49 -4.10 -10.39 -1.19
CA LEU A 49 -5.14 -9.59 -0.53
C LEU A 49 -5.98 -10.48 0.39
N ARG A 50 -5.77 -10.35 1.69
CA ARG A 50 -6.58 -11.03 2.73
C ARG A 50 -7.39 -10.08 3.58
N ASN A 51 -7.03 -8.81 3.58
CA ASN A 51 -7.70 -7.75 4.31
C ASN A 51 -8.24 -6.73 3.32
N ILE A 52 -9.54 -6.49 3.37
CA ILE A 52 -10.27 -5.60 2.44
C ILE A 52 -10.53 -4.20 3.01
N ASP A 53 -10.09 -3.92 4.24
CA ASP A 53 -10.32 -2.65 4.91
C ASP A 53 -9.08 -1.76 4.87
N PRO A 54 -9.03 -0.75 3.98
CA PRO A 54 -7.85 0.09 3.80
C PRO A 54 -7.63 1.11 4.94
N ILE A 55 -8.60 1.27 5.84
CA ILE A 55 -8.46 2.11 7.04
C ILE A 55 -7.86 1.31 8.19
N TRP A 56 -8.18 0.03 8.29
CA TRP A 56 -7.76 -0.82 9.40
C TRP A 56 -6.27 -1.16 9.38
N THR A 57 -5.66 -1.32 8.19
CA THR A 57 -4.26 -1.75 8.03
C THR A 57 -3.44 -0.80 7.17
N THR A 58 -2.12 -0.75 7.43
CA THR A 58 -1.12 -0.03 6.62
C THR A 58 -0.53 -0.89 5.49
N ALA A 59 -1.07 -2.09 5.21
CA ALA A 59 -0.57 -2.98 4.17
C ALA A 59 -0.84 -2.39 2.78
N TYR A 60 0.20 -2.27 1.95
CA TYR A 60 0.11 -1.67 0.62
C TYR A 60 -0.82 -2.41 -0.33
N ILE A 61 -0.91 -3.74 -0.24
CA ILE A 61 -1.87 -4.49 -1.07
C ILE A 61 -3.32 -4.07 -0.79
N THR A 62 -3.65 -3.79 0.49
CA THR A 62 -4.98 -3.31 0.88
C THR A 62 -5.21 -1.85 0.47
N ARG A 63 -4.16 -0.99 0.50
CA ARG A 63 -4.20 0.35 -0.07
C ARG A 63 -4.45 0.31 -1.58
N ASN A 64 -3.74 -0.55 -2.32
CA ASN A 64 -3.91 -0.70 -3.77
C ASN A 64 -5.33 -1.16 -4.12
N HIS A 65 -5.89 -2.11 -3.33
CA HIS A 65 -7.30 -2.47 -3.37
C HIS A 65 -8.20 -1.25 -3.12
N GLY A 66 -7.87 -0.46 -2.10
CA GLY A 66 -8.61 0.76 -1.77
C GLY A 66 -8.71 1.75 -2.93
N TYR A 67 -7.63 1.97 -3.67
CA TYR A 67 -7.62 2.87 -4.83
C TYR A 67 -8.43 2.37 -6.03
N LEU A 68 -8.62 1.07 -6.19
CA LEU A 68 -9.53 0.55 -7.22
C LEU A 68 -10.99 0.83 -6.85
N VAL A 69 -11.33 0.69 -5.56
CA VAL A 69 -12.71 0.61 -5.08
C VAL A 69 -13.24 1.90 -4.50
N PHE A 70 -12.41 2.65 -3.79
CA PHE A 70 -12.80 3.90 -3.11
C PHE A 70 -12.20 5.11 -3.81
N ASP A 71 -12.77 6.29 -3.56
CA ASP A 71 -12.19 7.55 -3.95
C ASP A 71 -11.88 8.41 -2.72
N THR A 72 -11.19 9.54 -2.92
CA THR A 72 -10.70 10.43 -1.86
C THR A 72 -11.23 11.84 -2.05
N LEU A 73 -11.33 12.60 -0.95
CA LEU A 73 -11.80 14.00 -1.01
C LEU A 73 -10.81 14.91 -1.74
N PHE A 74 -9.52 14.72 -1.44
CA PHE A 74 -8.37 15.34 -2.11
C PHE A 74 -7.38 14.24 -2.50
N ALA A 75 -6.45 14.56 -3.39
CA ALA A 75 -5.44 13.62 -3.86
C ALA A 75 -4.12 14.34 -4.18
N LEU A 76 -3.01 13.63 -4.02
CA LEU A 76 -1.68 14.13 -4.35
C LEU A 76 -1.40 13.95 -5.86
N ASP A 77 -0.85 14.98 -6.50
CA ASP A 77 -0.38 14.94 -7.89
C ASP A 77 1.13 14.64 -7.99
N GLU A 78 1.66 14.55 -9.21
CA GLU A 78 3.06 14.27 -9.50
C GLU A 78 4.05 15.33 -9.02
N ASN A 79 3.58 16.54 -8.72
CA ASN A 79 4.38 17.62 -8.14
C ASN A 79 4.35 17.58 -6.61
N LEU A 80 3.74 16.57 -6.00
CA LEU A 80 3.49 16.43 -4.56
C LEU A 80 2.60 17.56 -4.01
N GLU A 81 1.73 18.12 -4.88
CA GLU A 81 0.73 19.11 -4.50
C GLU A 81 -0.64 18.46 -4.33
N VAL A 82 -1.39 18.96 -3.34
CA VAL A 82 -2.73 18.42 -3.04
C VAL A 82 -3.77 19.06 -3.94
N GLN A 83 -4.46 18.25 -4.72
CA GLN A 83 -5.51 18.65 -5.64
C GLN A 83 -6.89 18.19 -5.15
N PRO A 84 -7.99 18.91 -5.45
CA PRO A 84 -9.34 18.42 -5.24
C PRO A 84 -9.58 17.13 -6.06
N GLN A 85 -10.28 16.12 -5.48
CA GLN A 85 -10.67 14.90 -6.18
C GLN A 85 -12.19 14.70 -6.14
N MET A 86 -12.79 14.25 -5.04
CA MET A 86 -14.25 14.29 -4.86
C MET A 86 -14.72 15.71 -4.49
N ALA A 87 -13.87 16.53 -3.92
CA ALA A 87 -14.15 17.93 -3.71
C ALA A 87 -14.23 18.67 -5.06
N ALA A 88 -15.22 19.56 -5.23
CA ALA A 88 -15.24 20.57 -6.27
C ALA A 88 -14.23 21.68 -5.97
N GLY A 89 -14.03 21.96 -4.68
CA GLY A 89 -13.09 22.94 -4.16
C GLY A 89 -13.24 23.13 -2.66
N HIS A 90 -12.46 24.06 -2.12
CA HIS A 90 -12.54 24.44 -0.70
C HIS A 90 -12.28 25.92 -0.51
N GLU A 91 -12.77 26.43 0.60
CA GLU A 91 -12.51 27.80 1.07
C GLU A 91 -11.91 27.73 2.48
N VAL A 92 -10.96 28.60 2.78
CA VAL A 92 -10.33 28.73 4.10
C VAL A 92 -10.61 30.10 4.65
N SER A 93 -11.06 30.20 5.90
CA SER A 93 -11.29 31.47 6.58
C SER A 93 -9.99 32.29 6.74
N GLU A 94 -10.10 33.62 6.89
CA GLU A 94 -8.93 34.51 7.02
C GLU A 94 -8.01 34.17 8.19
N ASP A 95 -8.56 33.60 9.26
CA ASP A 95 -7.80 33.13 10.43
C ASP A 95 -7.20 31.72 10.27
N GLY A 96 -7.48 31.04 9.14
CA GLY A 96 -6.98 29.71 8.85
C GLY A 96 -7.62 28.59 9.68
N LEU A 97 -8.71 28.87 10.39
CA LEU A 97 -9.31 27.91 11.33
C LEU A 97 -10.51 27.16 10.75
N THR A 98 -11.17 27.67 9.71
CA THR A 98 -12.35 27.02 9.12
C THR A 98 -12.12 26.68 7.67
N TYR A 99 -12.31 25.41 7.34
CA TYR A 99 -12.25 24.86 5.99
C TYR A 99 -13.67 24.46 5.57
N THR A 100 -14.19 25.10 4.52
CA THR A 100 -15.47 24.76 3.90
C THR A 100 -15.19 24.02 2.60
N ILE A 101 -15.55 22.74 2.54
CA ILE A 101 -15.25 21.84 1.42
C ILE A 101 -16.56 21.49 0.73
N THR A 102 -16.65 21.72 -0.58
CA THR A 102 -17.85 21.42 -1.38
C THR A 102 -17.58 20.19 -2.25
N LEU A 103 -18.46 19.21 -2.21
CA LEU A 103 -18.40 18.03 -3.07
C LEU A 103 -18.82 18.39 -4.50
N ARG A 104 -18.20 17.76 -5.49
CA ARG A 104 -18.63 17.87 -6.89
C ARG A 104 -19.96 17.13 -7.11
N ASP A 105 -20.62 17.42 -8.20
CA ASP A 105 -21.85 16.75 -8.61
C ASP A 105 -21.59 15.30 -9.08
N GLU A 106 -22.65 14.52 -9.18
CA GLU A 106 -22.66 13.17 -9.78
C GLU A 106 -21.75 12.14 -9.12
N LEU A 107 -21.46 12.28 -7.83
CA LEU A 107 -20.76 11.26 -7.06
C LEU A 107 -21.72 10.16 -6.60
N ALA A 108 -21.43 8.92 -6.95
CA ALA A 108 -22.24 7.76 -6.57
C ALA A 108 -21.37 6.65 -5.97
N PHE A 109 -21.94 5.91 -5.03
CA PHE A 109 -21.37 4.64 -4.57
C PHE A 109 -21.74 3.49 -5.51
N HIS A 110 -21.02 2.38 -5.40
CA HIS A 110 -21.21 1.18 -6.22
C HIS A 110 -22.59 0.52 -6.06
N ASP A 111 -23.31 0.82 -4.98
CA ASP A 111 -24.68 0.36 -4.75
C ASP A 111 -25.75 1.31 -5.35
N GLY A 112 -25.31 2.38 -6.01
CA GLY A 112 -26.16 3.38 -6.66
C GLY A 112 -26.68 4.47 -5.72
N SER A 113 -26.27 4.50 -4.45
CA SER A 113 -26.57 5.61 -3.56
C SER A 113 -25.64 6.81 -3.82
N ASP A 114 -26.16 8.02 -3.59
CA ASP A 114 -25.37 9.26 -3.72
C ASP A 114 -24.33 9.35 -2.59
N VAL A 115 -23.17 9.95 -2.91
CA VAL A 115 -22.19 10.32 -1.91
C VAL A 115 -22.55 11.66 -1.28
N THR A 116 -22.62 11.70 0.03
CA THR A 116 -23.02 12.87 0.81
C THR A 116 -21.91 13.38 1.72
N ALA A 117 -22.07 14.60 2.22
CA ALA A 117 -21.17 15.18 3.22
C ALA A 117 -21.15 14.37 4.54
N GLU A 118 -22.25 13.66 4.88
CA GLU A 118 -22.29 12.80 6.07
C GLU A 118 -21.37 11.57 5.90
N ASP A 119 -21.27 11.02 4.68
CA ASP A 119 -20.35 9.92 4.38
C ASP A 119 -18.90 10.38 4.53
N VAL A 120 -18.59 11.59 4.05
CA VAL A 120 -17.27 12.20 4.18
C VAL A 120 -16.90 12.41 5.63
N VAL A 121 -17.80 12.99 6.45
CA VAL A 121 -17.56 13.23 7.88
C VAL A 121 -17.24 11.91 8.59
N ALA A 122 -18.11 10.90 8.45
CA ALA A 122 -17.91 9.61 9.10
C ALA A 122 -16.61 8.92 8.65
N SER A 123 -16.27 9.01 7.36
CA SER A 123 -15.02 8.44 6.81
C SER A 123 -13.77 9.10 7.38
N ILE A 124 -13.76 10.44 7.45
CA ILE A 124 -12.62 11.19 8.02
C ILE A 124 -12.48 10.91 9.52
N GLU A 125 -13.58 10.82 10.27
CA GLU A 125 -13.55 10.47 11.70
C GLU A 125 -12.97 9.07 11.93
N ARG A 126 -13.40 8.07 11.15
CA ARG A 126 -12.87 6.71 11.24
C ARG A 126 -11.39 6.65 10.89
N TRP A 127 -11.00 7.27 9.77
CA TRP A 127 -9.61 7.39 9.36
C TRP A 127 -8.76 8.12 10.40
N GLY A 128 -9.27 9.24 10.94
CA GLY A 128 -8.61 10.05 11.96
C GLY A 128 -8.38 9.32 13.27
N ALA A 129 -9.16 8.29 13.58
CA ALA A 129 -8.94 7.43 14.74
C ALA A 129 -7.80 6.41 14.54
N ARG A 130 -7.46 6.08 13.28
CA ARG A 130 -6.49 5.01 12.94
C ARG A 130 -5.15 5.53 12.42
N ASP A 131 -5.18 6.50 11.51
CA ASP A 131 -3.97 7.03 10.88
C ASP A 131 -3.24 8.03 11.79
N GLY A 132 -1.91 7.96 11.81
CA GLY A 132 -1.10 8.84 12.67
C GLY A 132 -1.18 10.33 12.31
N MET A 133 -1.31 10.67 11.02
CA MET A 133 -1.51 12.04 10.55
C MET A 133 -2.95 12.48 10.82
N GLY A 134 -3.91 11.57 10.61
CA GLY A 134 -5.31 11.77 10.95
C GLY A 134 -5.52 12.04 12.45
N GLN A 135 -4.87 11.30 13.33
CA GLN A 135 -4.91 11.54 14.79
C GLN A 135 -4.37 12.93 15.17
N LYS A 136 -3.36 13.46 14.44
CA LYS A 136 -2.86 14.81 14.67
C LYS A 136 -3.85 15.88 14.18
N LEU A 137 -4.48 15.68 13.03
CA LEU A 137 -5.54 16.56 12.53
C LEU A 137 -6.74 16.58 13.50
N MET A 138 -7.26 15.41 13.88
CA MET A 138 -8.41 15.33 14.78
C MET A 138 -8.14 15.91 16.18
N ARG A 139 -6.90 15.94 16.61
CA ARG A 139 -6.51 16.53 17.90
C ARG A 139 -6.68 18.05 17.95
N VAL A 140 -6.53 18.72 16.80
CA VAL A 140 -6.72 20.17 16.66
C VAL A 140 -8.09 20.51 16.04
N THR A 141 -8.91 19.51 15.71
CA THR A 141 -10.27 19.68 15.22
C THR A 141 -11.20 20.00 16.38
N GLU A 142 -11.91 21.14 16.30
CA GLU A 142 -12.98 21.53 17.21
C GLU A 142 -14.31 20.90 16.76
N SER A 143 -14.61 20.96 15.44
CA SER A 143 -15.77 20.28 14.86
C SER A 143 -15.50 19.83 13.42
N LEU A 144 -16.16 18.76 13.01
CA LEU A 144 -16.24 18.28 11.63
C LEU A 144 -17.71 17.94 11.35
N GLU A 145 -18.36 18.70 10.48
CA GLU A 145 -19.81 18.65 10.33
C GLU A 145 -20.22 18.67 8.85
N ALA A 146 -21.28 17.93 8.53
CA ALA A 146 -22.03 18.05 7.29
C ALA A 146 -23.01 19.23 7.42
N LYS A 147 -22.74 20.34 6.76
CA LYS A 147 -23.61 21.54 6.77
C LYS A 147 -24.87 21.33 5.94
N ASP A 148 -24.74 20.60 4.86
CA ASP A 148 -25.80 20.16 3.96
C ASP A 148 -25.33 18.90 3.22
N GLU A 149 -26.09 18.40 2.24
CA GLU A 149 -25.75 17.16 1.51
C GLU A 149 -24.38 17.17 0.82
N LYS A 150 -23.86 18.35 0.45
CA LYS A 150 -22.61 18.48 -0.33
C LYS A 150 -21.54 19.33 0.34
N THR A 151 -21.79 19.89 1.51
CA THR A 151 -20.86 20.81 2.16
C THR A 151 -20.39 20.26 3.50
N VAL A 152 -19.09 20.04 3.60
CA VAL A 152 -18.39 19.68 4.85
C VAL A 152 -17.70 20.91 5.41
N VAL A 153 -17.83 21.13 6.72
CA VAL A 153 -17.15 22.19 7.45
C VAL A 153 -16.25 21.57 8.51
N LEU A 154 -14.96 21.83 8.39
CA LEU A 154 -13.94 21.46 9.39
C LEU A 154 -13.50 22.74 10.10
N THR A 155 -13.69 22.79 11.42
CA THR A 155 -13.24 23.89 12.27
C THR A 155 -12.11 23.42 13.19
N LEU A 156 -11.05 24.20 13.27
CA LEU A 156 -9.87 23.90 14.09
C LEU A 156 -9.86 24.78 15.36
N SER A 157 -9.35 24.22 16.45
CA SER A 157 -9.11 24.95 17.71
C SER A 157 -7.82 25.75 17.71
N GLU A 158 -6.86 25.42 16.84
CA GLU A 158 -5.60 26.13 16.61
C GLU A 158 -5.15 25.97 15.14
N PRO A 159 -4.34 26.89 14.55
CA PRO A 159 -3.85 26.73 13.20
C PRO A 159 -3.04 25.44 13.00
N TYR A 160 -3.30 24.75 11.88
CA TYR A 160 -2.61 23.53 11.49
C TYR A 160 -2.32 23.57 9.97
N GLY A 161 -1.05 23.71 9.61
CA GLY A 161 -0.62 23.93 8.22
C GLY A 161 -0.76 22.72 7.30
N LEU A 162 -1.15 21.53 7.82
CA LEU A 162 -1.16 20.28 7.07
C LEU A 162 -2.58 19.70 6.84
N VAL A 163 -3.64 20.50 6.91
CA VAL A 163 -5.03 20.03 6.73
C VAL A 163 -5.20 19.33 5.38
N LEU A 164 -4.88 20.03 4.28
CA LEU A 164 -5.07 19.49 2.93
C LEU A 164 -4.13 18.31 2.67
N GLN A 165 -2.87 18.38 3.14
CA GLN A 165 -1.91 17.28 3.04
C GLN A 165 -2.40 16.04 3.80
N SER A 166 -3.11 16.21 4.92
CA SER A 166 -3.74 15.11 5.65
C SER A 166 -4.87 14.47 4.86
N LEU A 167 -5.74 15.28 4.27
CA LEU A 167 -6.90 14.82 3.51
C LEU A 167 -6.55 14.34 2.08
N GLY A 168 -5.39 14.72 1.55
CA GLY A 168 -4.86 14.28 0.25
C GLY A 168 -3.73 13.25 0.34
N LYS A 169 -3.53 12.65 1.51
CA LYS A 169 -2.48 11.65 1.75
C LYS A 169 -2.58 10.47 0.76
N ILE A 170 -1.46 10.15 0.07
CA ILE A 170 -1.45 9.18 -1.03
C ILE A 170 -1.16 7.74 -0.58
N SER A 171 -0.51 7.54 0.56
CA SER A 171 -0.04 6.22 0.95
C SER A 171 -0.21 5.92 2.44
N SER A 172 -0.15 4.61 2.77
CA SER A 172 -0.64 3.92 3.97
C SER A 172 -2.04 4.44 4.37
N ASN A 173 -2.72 4.07 5.32
CA ASN A 173 -4.13 4.45 5.62
C ASN A 173 -4.60 5.76 4.95
N VAL A 174 -4.95 5.68 3.67
CA VAL A 174 -5.45 6.80 2.85
C VAL A 174 -6.86 7.17 3.35
N PRO A 175 -7.24 8.47 3.42
CA PRO A 175 -8.59 8.88 3.86
C PRO A 175 -9.65 8.59 2.78
N PHE A 176 -9.86 7.32 2.50
CA PHE A 176 -10.88 6.85 1.56
C PHE A 176 -12.29 7.15 2.06
N ILE A 177 -13.15 7.60 1.15
CA ILE A 177 -14.54 7.88 1.45
C ILE A 177 -15.38 6.63 1.19
N MET A 178 -16.16 6.23 2.18
CA MET A 178 -17.04 5.07 2.14
C MET A 178 -18.44 5.44 2.66
N PRO A 179 -19.49 4.66 2.36
CA PRO A 179 -20.81 4.89 2.91
C PRO A 179 -20.77 5.03 4.42
N LYS A 180 -21.49 5.99 4.98
CA LYS A 180 -21.55 6.28 6.42
C LYS A 180 -21.75 5.01 7.27
N ARG A 181 -22.65 4.10 6.84
CA ARG A 181 -22.89 2.83 7.54
C ARG A 181 -21.65 1.94 7.68
N LEU A 182 -20.72 2.01 6.72
CA LEU A 182 -19.43 1.32 6.79
C LEU A 182 -18.39 2.14 7.58
N ALA A 183 -18.38 3.45 7.38
CA ALA A 183 -17.49 4.36 8.08
C ALA A 183 -17.76 4.42 9.60
N GLU A 184 -18.97 4.17 10.05
CA GLU A 184 -19.36 4.06 11.48
C GLU A 184 -18.90 2.74 12.14
N THR A 185 -18.31 1.80 11.37
CA THR A 185 -17.67 0.60 11.96
C THR A 185 -16.54 1.04 12.90
N ASP A 186 -16.47 0.41 14.08
CA ASP A 186 -15.40 0.69 15.06
C ASP A 186 -14.02 0.67 14.36
N PRO A 187 -13.18 1.68 14.53
CA PRO A 187 -11.92 1.80 13.80
C PRO A 187 -10.93 0.65 14.06
N ASN A 188 -11.11 -0.14 15.12
CA ASN A 188 -10.31 -1.34 15.41
C ASN A 188 -10.96 -2.63 14.89
N THR A 189 -12.15 -2.53 14.28
CA THR A 189 -12.87 -3.65 13.64
C THR A 189 -12.84 -3.46 12.14
N GLN A 190 -12.58 -4.54 11.39
CA GLN A 190 -12.58 -4.52 9.93
C GLN A 190 -14.02 -4.42 9.40
N ILE A 191 -14.18 -3.71 8.27
CA ILE A 191 -15.43 -3.77 7.51
C ILE A 191 -15.61 -5.17 6.89
N GLU A 192 -16.87 -5.60 6.78
CA GLU A 192 -17.24 -6.89 6.22
C GLU A 192 -17.80 -6.78 4.79
N GLU A 193 -18.06 -5.57 4.31
CA GLU A 193 -18.62 -5.25 3.01
C GLU A 193 -17.74 -4.22 2.29
N VAL A 194 -17.57 -4.36 0.99
CA VAL A 194 -16.74 -3.47 0.16
C VAL A 194 -17.63 -2.72 -0.82
N ILE A 195 -18.05 -1.53 -0.45
CA ILE A 195 -18.77 -0.58 -1.31
C ILE A 195 -18.03 0.75 -1.27
N GLY A 196 -17.53 1.16 -2.42
CA GLY A 196 -16.84 2.43 -2.60
C GLY A 196 -17.45 3.26 -3.71
N SER A 197 -16.75 4.31 -4.10
CA SER A 197 -17.11 5.25 -5.17
C SER A 197 -15.98 5.41 -6.19
N GLY A 198 -15.04 4.46 -6.21
CA GLY A 198 -13.89 4.46 -7.12
C GLY A 198 -14.22 3.94 -8.52
N PRO A 199 -13.25 3.96 -9.45
CA PRO A 199 -13.46 3.61 -10.85
C PRO A 199 -13.73 2.11 -11.11
N PHE A 200 -13.50 1.25 -10.13
CA PHE A 200 -13.74 -0.20 -10.23
C PHE A 200 -14.54 -0.70 -9.04
N ARG A 201 -15.36 -1.71 -9.26
CA ARG A 201 -16.08 -2.47 -8.23
C ARG A 201 -15.33 -3.75 -7.88
N PHE A 202 -15.27 -4.07 -6.60
CA PHE A 202 -14.78 -5.35 -6.10
C PHE A 202 -15.82 -6.46 -6.37
N VAL A 203 -15.37 -7.59 -6.95
CA VAL A 203 -16.22 -8.75 -7.24
C VAL A 203 -16.01 -9.80 -6.15
N GLU A 204 -16.80 -9.69 -5.08
CA GLU A 204 -16.65 -10.51 -3.87
C GLU A 204 -16.76 -12.01 -4.15
N ASP A 205 -17.71 -12.43 -5.00
CA ASP A 205 -17.93 -13.84 -5.37
C ASP A 205 -16.73 -14.49 -6.08
N GLU A 206 -15.83 -13.67 -6.64
CA GLU A 206 -14.62 -14.13 -7.32
C GLU A 206 -13.34 -13.91 -6.49
N TRP A 207 -13.46 -13.35 -5.31
CA TRP A 207 -12.33 -13.21 -4.40
C TRP A 207 -11.97 -14.54 -3.75
N GLN A 208 -10.76 -14.98 -3.98
CA GLN A 208 -10.20 -16.22 -3.46
C GLN A 208 -8.84 -15.93 -2.81
N PRO A 209 -8.80 -15.68 -1.50
CA PRO A 209 -7.54 -15.44 -0.78
C PRO A 209 -6.50 -16.52 -1.07
N GLY A 210 -5.28 -16.11 -1.40
CA GLY A 210 -4.20 -16.99 -1.83
C GLY A 210 -4.22 -17.37 -3.32
N ASN A 211 -5.14 -16.84 -4.11
CA ASN A 211 -5.28 -17.15 -5.54
C ASN A 211 -5.56 -15.91 -6.39
N GLN A 212 -6.76 -15.32 -6.25
CA GLN A 212 -7.16 -14.20 -7.11
C GLN A 212 -8.05 -13.18 -6.42
N VAL A 213 -8.02 -11.97 -6.99
CA VAL A 213 -8.94 -10.86 -6.69
C VAL A 213 -9.41 -10.27 -8.01
N VAL A 214 -10.68 -9.93 -8.10
CA VAL A 214 -11.27 -9.43 -9.33
C VAL A 214 -11.97 -8.11 -9.08
N TYR A 215 -11.79 -7.21 -10.05
CA TYR A 215 -12.44 -5.90 -10.08
C TYR A 215 -13.06 -5.69 -11.46
N GLU A 216 -14.25 -5.10 -11.49
CA GLU A 216 -14.96 -4.72 -12.72
C GLU A 216 -15.10 -3.20 -12.79
N LYS A 217 -15.00 -2.65 -13.99
CA LYS A 217 -15.24 -1.24 -14.24
C LYS A 217 -16.59 -0.79 -13.67
N PHE A 218 -16.59 0.33 -12.98
CA PHE A 218 -17.82 1.00 -12.56
C PHE A 218 -18.25 2.00 -13.64
N GLU A 219 -19.27 1.64 -14.43
CA GLU A 219 -19.68 2.42 -15.59
C GLU A 219 -20.27 3.79 -15.24
N GLU A 220 -20.81 3.94 -14.01
CA GLU A 220 -21.35 5.18 -13.51
C GLU A 220 -20.30 6.09 -12.85
N TYR A 221 -19.03 5.65 -12.78
CA TYR A 221 -17.97 6.52 -12.28
C TYR A 221 -17.75 7.72 -13.19
N VAL A 222 -17.80 8.93 -12.63
CA VAL A 222 -17.57 10.18 -13.34
C VAL A 222 -16.15 10.67 -13.05
N PRO A 223 -15.18 10.45 -13.95
CA PRO A 223 -13.82 10.96 -13.76
C PRO A 223 -13.79 12.48 -13.82
N ARG A 224 -12.71 13.08 -13.30
CA ARG A 224 -12.43 14.51 -13.53
C ARG A 224 -11.98 14.74 -14.96
N ASP A 225 -12.10 15.99 -15.43
CA ASP A 225 -11.70 16.40 -16.78
C ASP A 225 -10.19 16.61 -16.91
N GLU A 226 -9.50 16.87 -15.78
CA GLU A 226 -8.06 17.08 -15.76
C GLU A 226 -7.31 15.77 -16.05
N PRO A 227 -6.14 15.81 -16.70
CA PRO A 227 -5.33 14.61 -16.91
C PRO A 227 -5.01 13.89 -15.59
N ALA A 228 -4.90 12.56 -15.65
CA ALA A 228 -4.44 11.78 -14.51
C ALA A 228 -3.02 12.20 -14.10
N SER A 229 -2.79 12.43 -12.81
CA SER A 229 -1.51 12.78 -12.21
C SER A 229 -1.43 12.16 -10.82
N TYR A 230 -0.64 11.12 -10.64
CA TYR A 230 -0.65 10.24 -9.47
C TYR A 230 -2.08 9.83 -9.08
N ALA A 231 -2.52 10.18 -7.85
CA ALA A 231 -3.85 9.89 -7.34
C ALA A 231 -4.91 10.94 -7.73
N ALA A 232 -4.48 12.06 -8.33
CA ALA A 232 -5.34 13.17 -8.71
C ALA A 232 -5.77 13.12 -10.20
N GLY A 233 -6.75 13.95 -10.56
CA GLY A 233 -7.23 14.11 -11.93
C GLY A 233 -8.17 13.01 -12.40
N GLY A 234 -8.22 12.80 -13.71
CA GLY A 234 -9.16 11.88 -14.36
C GLY A 234 -8.77 10.41 -14.17
N LYS A 235 -9.49 9.71 -13.32
CA LYS A 235 -9.32 8.27 -13.08
C LYS A 235 -10.15 7.47 -14.09
N VAL A 236 -9.69 7.40 -15.35
CA VAL A 236 -10.43 6.75 -16.44
C VAL A 236 -10.14 5.25 -16.48
N ALA A 237 -11.15 4.42 -16.22
CA ALA A 237 -11.05 2.98 -16.39
C ALA A 237 -11.15 2.61 -17.88
N ASN A 238 -10.00 2.29 -18.53
CA ASN A 238 -9.94 1.91 -19.93
C ASN A 238 -10.03 0.39 -20.15
N VAL A 239 -9.97 -0.40 -19.08
CA VAL A 239 -10.22 -1.86 -19.13
C VAL A 239 -11.54 -2.17 -18.43
N ASP A 240 -12.24 -3.21 -18.91
CA ASP A 240 -13.51 -3.64 -18.33
C ASP A 240 -13.28 -4.40 -17.02
N ARG A 241 -12.08 -4.99 -16.84
CA ARG A 241 -11.79 -5.88 -15.73
C ARG A 241 -10.30 -5.84 -15.36
N VAL A 242 -10.00 -5.88 -14.05
CA VAL A 242 -8.65 -6.07 -13.50
C VAL A 242 -8.68 -7.37 -12.68
N GLU A 243 -7.78 -8.30 -13.01
CA GLU A 243 -7.62 -9.57 -12.29
C GLU A 243 -6.25 -9.61 -11.61
N TRP A 244 -6.21 -9.58 -10.29
CA TRP A 244 -5.00 -9.87 -9.55
C TRP A 244 -4.86 -11.38 -9.39
N ARG A 245 -3.76 -11.93 -9.86
CA ARG A 245 -3.40 -13.35 -9.77
C ARG A 245 -2.19 -13.49 -8.87
N TYR A 246 -2.43 -13.94 -7.64
CA TYR A 246 -1.34 -14.09 -6.68
C TYR A 246 -0.49 -15.32 -7.03
N ILE A 247 0.76 -15.08 -7.40
CA ILE A 247 1.76 -16.10 -7.72
C ILE A 247 2.98 -15.88 -6.81
N PRO A 248 3.10 -16.59 -5.68
CA PRO A 248 4.13 -16.32 -4.68
C PRO A 248 5.55 -16.70 -5.12
N ASP A 249 5.69 -17.64 -6.08
CA ASP A 249 6.99 -18.02 -6.61
C ASP A 249 7.42 -17.10 -7.74
N ALA A 250 8.50 -16.34 -7.52
CA ALA A 250 8.96 -15.31 -8.44
C ALA A 250 9.35 -15.87 -9.82
N ALA A 251 9.90 -17.08 -9.91
CA ALA A 251 10.25 -17.71 -11.17
C ALA A 251 8.99 -18.11 -11.96
N THR A 252 7.97 -18.62 -11.27
CA THR A 252 6.66 -18.93 -11.87
C THR A 252 5.96 -17.67 -12.34
N ALA A 253 5.96 -16.60 -11.55
CA ALA A 253 5.39 -15.29 -11.92
C ALA A 253 6.07 -14.71 -13.17
N SER A 254 7.41 -14.76 -13.22
CA SER A 254 8.18 -14.32 -14.39
C SER A 254 7.87 -15.14 -15.63
N GLN A 255 7.71 -16.48 -15.50
CA GLN A 255 7.32 -17.33 -16.64
C GLN A 255 5.88 -17.05 -17.10
N ALA A 256 4.95 -16.77 -16.19
CA ALA A 256 3.57 -16.39 -16.55
C ALA A 256 3.54 -15.09 -17.38
N LEU A 257 4.38 -14.10 -17.03
CA LEU A 257 4.53 -12.87 -17.80
C LEU A 257 5.11 -13.14 -19.20
N LEU A 258 6.19 -13.93 -19.29
CA LEU A 258 6.82 -14.33 -20.55
C LEU A 258 5.87 -15.12 -21.46
N ALA A 259 5.05 -16.00 -20.86
CA ALA A 259 4.06 -16.79 -21.59
C ALA A 259 2.81 -15.98 -22.02
N GLY A 260 2.63 -14.75 -21.54
CA GLY A 260 1.43 -13.95 -21.77
C GLY A 260 0.19 -14.44 -21.01
N GLU A 261 0.39 -15.19 -19.94
CA GLU A 261 -0.69 -15.59 -19.03
C GLU A 261 -1.12 -14.44 -18.12
N VAL A 262 -0.19 -13.50 -17.85
CA VAL A 262 -0.41 -12.22 -17.17
C VAL A 262 0.21 -11.08 -17.97
N ASP A 263 -0.28 -9.87 -17.76
CA ASP A 263 0.09 -8.67 -18.53
C ASP A 263 1.02 -7.73 -17.76
N TYR A 264 0.93 -7.76 -16.44
CA TYR A 264 1.62 -6.84 -15.54
C TYR A 264 2.15 -7.59 -14.31
N TYR A 265 3.42 -7.41 -13.97
CA TYR A 265 4.06 -7.95 -12.76
C TYR A 265 4.59 -6.79 -11.92
N GLU A 266 3.93 -6.52 -10.78
CA GLU A 266 4.13 -5.32 -9.97
C GLU A 266 5.58 -5.21 -9.45
N GLN A 267 6.14 -6.29 -8.92
CA GLN A 267 7.47 -6.28 -8.29
C GLN A 267 8.27 -7.54 -8.62
N PRO A 268 8.81 -7.67 -9.84
CA PRO A 268 9.70 -8.77 -10.17
C PRO A 268 11.00 -8.69 -9.36
N VAL A 269 11.54 -9.84 -9.00
CA VAL A 269 12.84 -9.94 -8.33
C VAL A 269 13.94 -9.52 -9.28
N VAL A 270 14.85 -8.66 -8.83
CA VAL A 270 15.92 -8.06 -9.65
C VAL A 270 16.78 -9.12 -10.34
N ASP A 271 17.12 -10.21 -9.66
CA ASP A 271 17.91 -11.33 -10.22
C ASP A 271 17.26 -11.99 -11.45
N LEU A 272 15.93 -11.89 -11.60
CA LEU A 272 15.19 -12.46 -12.73
C LEU A 272 14.97 -11.47 -13.88
N LEU A 273 15.30 -10.19 -13.72
CA LEU A 273 15.12 -9.16 -14.74
C LEU A 273 15.87 -9.47 -16.04
N PRO A 274 17.12 -9.99 -16.05
CA PRO A 274 17.79 -10.33 -17.29
C PRO A 274 17.00 -11.36 -18.15
N MET A 275 16.29 -12.29 -17.50
CA MET A 275 15.43 -13.26 -18.19
C MET A 275 14.18 -12.56 -18.76
N ILE A 276 13.53 -11.71 -17.98
CA ILE A 276 12.32 -10.96 -18.38
C ILE A 276 12.65 -10.02 -19.55
N GLN A 277 13.74 -9.26 -19.45
CA GLN A 277 14.22 -8.31 -20.47
C GLN A 277 14.71 -8.98 -21.75
N SER A 278 14.91 -10.31 -21.76
CA SER A 278 15.26 -11.04 -22.97
C SER A 278 14.10 -11.12 -23.99
N ASP A 279 12.86 -10.89 -23.57
CA ASP A 279 11.69 -10.77 -24.45
C ASP A 279 11.45 -9.30 -24.82
N PRO A 280 11.58 -8.91 -26.11
CA PRO A 280 11.39 -7.53 -26.53
C PRO A 280 9.93 -7.05 -26.41
N ALA A 281 8.98 -7.93 -26.16
CA ALA A 281 7.57 -7.60 -25.92
C ALA A 281 7.29 -7.25 -24.44
N ILE A 282 8.33 -7.16 -23.59
CA ILE A 282 8.19 -6.78 -22.18
C ILE A 282 8.98 -5.52 -21.87
N ASN A 283 8.34 -4.55 -21.27
CA ASN A 283 8.94 -3.36 -20.71
C ASN A 283 9.28 -3.61 -19.24
N VAL A 284 10.44 -3.14 -18.80
CA VAL A 284 10.85 -3.13 -17.38
C VAL A 284 11.21 -1.70 -17.04
N GLU A 285 10.45 -1.11 -16.13
CA GLU A 285 10.54 0.30 -15.76
C GLU A 285 10.50 0.47 -14.24
N THR A 286 11.18 1.47 -13.74
CA THR A 286 11.01 1.94 -12.36
C THR A 286 9.88 2.96 -12.35
N VAL A 287 8.67 2.51 -12.02
CA VAL A 287 7.46 3.37 -12.05
C VAL A 287 7.33 4.26 -10.81
N ASP A 288 8.00 3.92 -9.69
CA ASP A 288 8.10 4.77 -8.50
C ASP A 288 9.44 5.51 -8.49
N PRO A 289 9.48 6.81 -8.84
CA PRO A 289 10.71 7.58 -8.88
C PRO A 289 11.22 7.97 -7.47
N LEU A 290 10.39 7.86 -6.43
CA LEU A 290 10.76 8.22 -5.07
C LEU A 290 11.44 7.07 -4.33
N GLY A 291 11.14 5.83 -4.72
CA GLY A 291 11.73 4.63 -4.13
C GLY A 291 11.13 4.22 -2.79
N THR A 292 11.84 3.31 -2.13
CA THR A 292 11.37 2.58 -0.96
C THR A 292 12.50 2.45 0.06
N GLN A 293 12.22 2.61 1.34
CA GLN A 293 13.17 2.35 2.43
C GLN A 293 12.82 1.05 3.15
N GLY A 294 13.80 0.16 3.29
CA GLY A 294 13.66 -1.01 4.15
C GLY A 294 13.77 -0.64 5.63
N VAL A 295 13.08 -1.40 6.48
CA VAL A 295 12.90 -1.11 7.91
C VAL A 295 12.99 -2.36 8.76
N ILE A 296 13.81 -2.32 9.79
CA ILE A 296 13.80 -3.30 10.89
C ILE A 296 13.16 -2.66 12.11
N ARG A 297 11.96 -3.13 12.46
CA ARG A 297 11.15 -2.59 13.55
C ARG A 297 11.32 -3.39 14.83
N PHE A 298 11.48 -2.70 15.97
CA PHE A 298 11.58 -3.27 17.31
C PHE A 298 10.26 -3.23 18.06
N ASN A 299 10.06 -4.19 18.96
CA ASN A 299 9.02 -4.15 19.99
C ASN A 299 9.60 -3.52 21.27
N PHE A 300 9.10 -2.35 21.65
CA PHE A 300 9.58 -1.58 22.79
C PHE A 300 8.95 -2.00 24.13
N LYS A 301 7.98 -2.91 24.10
CA LYS A 301 7.29 -3.34 25.33
C LYS A 301 8.03 -4.44 26.07
N TYR A 302 8.96 -5.13 25.41
CA TYR A 302 9.61 -6.32 25.96
C TYR A 302 11.11 -6.33 25.73
N PRO A 303 11.88 -6.88 26.70
CA PRO A 303 13.31 -7.07 26.54
C PRO A 303 13.64 -7.95 25.31
N PRO A 304 14.81 -7.72 24.67
CA PRO A 304 15.84 -6.77 25.06
C PRO A 304 15.63 -5.36 24.50
N PHE A 305 14.63 -5.13 23.61
CA PHE A 305 14.52 -3.88 22.87
C PHE A 305 13.67 -2.79 23.55
N ASP A 306 13.17 -3.03 24.74
CA ASP A 306 12.74 -1.97 25.69
C ASP A 306 13.95 -1.12 26.15
N ASP A 307 15.17 -1.71 26.19
CA ASP A 307 16.41 -0.99 26.48
C ASP A 307 16.99 -0.30 25.23
N LYS A 308 17.33 0.99 25.38
CA LYS A 308 17.93 1.81 24.29
C LYS A 308 19.26 1.26 23.81
N LYS A 309 20.12 0.78 24.71
CA LYS A 309 21.47 0.28 24.35
C LYS A 309 21.39 -1.01 23.55
N ALA A 310 20.40 -1.87 23.81
CA ALA A 310 20.17 -3.06 22.99
C ALA A 310 19.76 -2.70 21.56
N ARG A 311 18.95 -1.66 21.37
CA ARG A 311 18.60 -1.16 20.03
C ARG A 311 19.80 -0.51 19.33
N GLN A 312 20.58 0.30 20.04
CA GLN A 312 21.82 0.87 19.54
C GLN A 312 22.84 -0.22 19.18
N ALA A 313 22.97 -1.29 20.00
CA ALA A 313 23.82 -2.43 19.69
C ALA A 313 23.39 -3.09 18.36
N ALA A 314 22.09 -3.32 18.16
CA ALA A 314 21.56 -3.86 16.92
C ALA A 314 21.86 -2.94 15.72
N MET A 315 21.77 -1.63 15.88
CA MET A 315 22.08 -0.65 14.82
C MET A 315 23.57 -0.65 14.47
N TRP A 316 24.49 -0.69 15.45
CA TRP A 316 25.93 -0.76 15.20
C TRP A 316 26.41 -2.12 14.66
N ALA A 317 25.56 -3.17 14.75
CA ALA A 317 25.86 -4.49 14.21
C ALA A 317 25.63 -4.60 12.69
N VAL A 318 24.93 -3.66 12.07
CA VAL A 318 24.52 -3.68 10.67
C VAL A 318 25.10 -2.51 9.87
N GLN A 319 25.11 -2.65 8.56
CA GLN A 319 25.36 -1.56 7.61
C GLN A 319 24.43 -1.71 6.41
N GLN A 320 24.03 -0.61 5.78
CA GLN A 320 23.08 -0.63 4.67
C GLN A 320 23.56 -1.44 3.47
N ALA A 321 24.85 -1.38 3.15
CA ALA A 321 25.43 -2.14 2.04
C ALA A 321 25.15 -3.65 2.14
N ASP A 322 25.21 -4.25 3.34
CA ASP A 322 24.92 -5.68 3.53
C ASP A 322 23.48 -6.02 3.13
N TYR A 323 22.54 -5.14 3.43
CA TYR A 323 21.14 -5.32 3.01
C TYR A 323 20.99 -5.13 1.50
N MET A 324 21.46 -4.02 0.96
CA MET A 324 21.23 -3.65 -0.44
C MET A 324 21.83 -4.67 -1.40
N TYR A 325 23.09 -5.08 -1.18
CA TYR A 325 23.71 -6.11 -2.01
C TYR A 325 23.11 -7.50 -1.83
N SER A 326 22.60 -7.85 -0.64
CA SER A 326 22.02 -9.16 -0.39
C SER A 326 20.58 -9.29 -0.89
N ILE A 327 19.84 -8.18 -1.00
CA ILE A 327 18.39 -8.20 -1.26
C ILE A 327 18.09 -7.71 -2.68
N ILE A 328 18.75 -6.63 -3.11
CA ILE A 328 18.55 -6.01 -4.42
C ILE A 328 19.60 -6.47 -5.41
N GLY A 329 20.88 -6.52 -4.98
CA GLY A 329 22.02 -7.04 -5.75
C GLY A 329 22.56 -6.06 -6.79
N ASP A 330 21.72 -5.52 -7.66
CA ASP A 330 22.12 -4.60 -8.74
C ASP A 330 22.12 -3.14 -8.26
N PRO A 331 23.31 -2.46 -8.26
CA PRO A 331 23.44 -1.08 -7.79
C PRO A 331 22.61 -0.04 -8.55
N GLN A 332 22.10 -0.35 -9.74
CA GLN A 332 21.22 0.59 -10.45
C GLN A 332 19.86 0.76 -9.77
N TYR A 333 19.47 -0.14 -8.86
CA TYR A 333 18.17 -0.16 -8.18
C TYR A 333 18.26 0.19 -6.71
N PHE A 334 19.35 0.76 -6.20
CA PHE A 334 19.43 1.25 -4.82
C PHE A 334 20.44 2.39 -4.67
N GLU A 335 20.26 3.19 -3.63
CA GLU A 335 21.25 4.17 -3.19
C GLU A 335 22.42 3.47 -2.51
N GLU A 336 23.66 3.90 -2.81
CA GLU A 336 24.86 3.36 -2.16
C GLU A 336 24.77 3.54 -0.63
N PHE A 337 24.21 4.67 -0.21
CA PHE A 337 23.92 4.96 1.20
C PHE A 337 22.82 6.02 1.32
N CYS A 338 21.84 5.78 2.19
CA CYS A 338 20.86 6.77 2.57
C CYS A 338 20.71 6.84 4.09
N GLY A 339 21.30 7.87 4.70
CA GLY A 339 21.24 8.11 6.15
C GLY A 339 19.98 8.81 6.65
N ALA A 340 19.09 9.23 5.75
CA ALA A 340 17.91 10.00 6.13
C ALA A 340 16.76 9.10 6.60
N TYR A 341 16.15 9.45 7.76
CA TYR A 341 14.85 8.89 8.15
C TYR A 341 13.71 9.41 7.28
N PHE A 342 13.94 10.53 6.56
CA PHE A 342 12.95 11.22 5.72
C PHE A 342 13.31 11.16 4.24
N MET A 343 13.92 10.07 3.83
CA MET A 343 14.33 9.70 2.48
C MET A 343 15.41 10.59 1.85
N CYS A 344 16.32 9.96 1.12
CA CYS A 344 17.27 10.66 0.28
C CYS A 344 16.61 11.14 -1.01
N GLY A 345 17.05 12.31 -1.51
CA GLY A 345 16.37 13.03 -2.60
C GLY A 345 15.15 13.84 -2.16
N GLY A 346 14.73 13.72 -0.89
CA GLY A 346 13.59 14.46 -0.35
C GLY A 346 13.96 15.84 0.22
N PRO A 347 12.95 16.69 0.50
CA PRO A 347 13.18 18.06 0.97
C PRO A 347 13.82 18.15 2.37
N TYR A 348 13.76 17.07 3.13
CA TYR A 348 14.27 16.97 4.51
C TYR A 348 15.39 15.94 4.64
N GLU A 349 16.10 15.67 3.55
CA GLU A 349 17.28 14.82 3.58
C GLU A 349 18.36 15.38 4.51
N THR A 350 18.88 14.54 5.39
CA THR A 350 20.05 14.81 6.22
C THR A 350 20.67 13.50 6.65
N ASP A 351 21.99 13.46 6.84
CA ASP A 351 22.75 12.28 7.29
C ASP A 351 23.22 12.39 8.76
N ILE A 352 22.75 13.39 9.49
CA ILE A 352 23.12 13.62 10.89
C ILE A 352 22.83 12.35 11.72
N GLY A 353 23.87 11.82 12.40
CA GLY A 353 23.79 10.67 13.29
C GLY A 353 23.80 9.31 12.60
N SER A 354 23.94 9.26 11.27
CA SER A 354 23.81 8.04 10.47
C SER A 354 25.08 7.18 10.38
N GLU A 355 26.16 7.54 11.05
CA GLU A 355 27.48 6.90 10.95
C GLU A 355 27.43 5.39 11.18
N ALA A 356 26.57 4.93 12.11
CA ALA A 356 26.40 3.52 12.43
C ALA A 356 25.95 2.66 11.24
N LEU A 357 25.16 3.24 10.32
CA LEU A 357 24.60 2.51 9.17
C LEU A 357 25.50 2.54 7.94
N ARG A 358 26.50 3.44 7.92
CA ARG A 358 27.49 3.52 6.85
C ARG A 358 28.55 2.44 7.00
N GLU A 359 29.01 2.20 8.22
CA GLU A 359 30.03 1.21 8.54
C GLU A 359 29.75 0.61 9.91
N LYS A 360 29.48 -0.70 9.95
CA LYS A 360 29.20 -1.43 11.19
C LYS A 360 30.45 -1.49 12.09
N ASP A 361 30.21 -1.41 13.41
CA ASP A 361 31.26 -1.58 14.43
C ASP A 361 30.84 -2.68 15.42
N ILE A 362 31.29 -3.90 15.16
CA ILE A 362 30.93 -5.09 15.92
C ILE A 362 31.42 -5.03 17.38
N GLU A 363 32.59 -4.44 17.64
CA GLU A 363 33.11 -4.33 19.00
C GLU A 363 32.32 -3.31 19.82
N LYS A 364 31.94 -2.18 19.22
CA LYS A 364 31.03 -1.21 19.83
C LYS A 364 29.65 -1.80 20.06
N ALA A 365 29.12 -2.55 19.09
CA ALA A 365 27.85 -3.23 19.21
C ALA A 365 27.82 -4.23 20.39
N LYS A 366 28.90 -5.04 20.55
CA LYS A 366 29.04 -5.96 21.69
C LYS A 366 29.13 -5.22 23.02
N ALA A 367 29.89 -4.14 23.10
CA ALA A 367 29.99 -3.33 24.30
C ALA A 367 28.62 -2.74 24.73
N LEU A 368 27.86 -2.20 23.77
CA LEU A 368 26.52 -1.69 24.01
C LEU A 368 25.54 -2.80 24.45
N LEU A 369 25.66 -4.00 23.86
CA LEU A 369 24.85 -5.15 24.24
C LEU A 369 25.15 -5.60 25.68
N GLU A 370 26.42 -5.63 26.09
CA GLU A 370 26.83 -5.91 27.49
C GLU A 370 26.26 -4.84 28.44
N GLU A 371 26.38 -3.57 28.07
CA GLU A 371 25.86 -2.45 28.85
C GLU A 371 24.32 -2.44 28.97
N SER A 372 23.59 -3.03 28.01
CA SER A 372 22.13 -3.20 28.10
C SER A 372 21.71 -4.26 29.11
N GLY A 373 22.64 -5.08 29.59
CA GLY A 373 22.35 -6.18 30.50
C GLY A 373 21.64 -7.36 29.82
N TYR A 374 21.80 -7.55 28.50
CA TYR A 374 21.21 -8.67 27.78
C TYR A 374 21.60 -10.02 28.41
N ASP A 375 20.62 -10.83 28.75
CA ASP A 375 20.75 -12.06 29.53
C ASP A 375 20.81 -13.36 28.73
N GLY A 376 20.90 -13.26 27.37
CA GLY A 376 20.92 -14.42 26.49
C GLY A 376 19.53 -14.97 26.11
N ARG A 377 18.45 -14.25 26.46
CA ARG A 377 17.08 -14.63 26.07
C ARG A 377 16.92 -14.71 24.55
N GLU A 378 15.96 -15.52 24.12
CA GLU A 378 15.68 -15.68 22.70
C GLU A 378 15.07 -14.40 22.11
N VAL A 379 15.60 -13.95 20.97
CA VAL A 379 15.11 -12.83 20.18
C VAL A 379 14.34 -13.40 18.98
N LEU A 380 13.04 -13.12 18.90
CA LEU A 380 12.16 -13.59 17.83
C LEU A 380 12.08 -12.55 16.72
N ILE A 381 12.51 -12.92 15.52
CA ILE A 381 12.31 -12.14 14.30
C ILE A 381 11.19 -12.80 13.49
N LEU A 382 10.10 -12.07 13.21
CA LEU A 382 9.07 -12.53 12.27
C LEU A 382 9.65 -12.52 10.87
N ASP A 383 9.53 -13.63 10.14
CA ASP A 383 10.19 -13.84 8.86
C ASP A 383 9.17 -14.16 7.77
N PRO A 384 8.72 -13.16 6.99
CA PRO A 384 7.73 -13.35 5.91
C PRO A 384 8.41 -13.92 4.65
N THR A 385 8.41 -15.24 4.53
CA THR A 385 9.17 -15.97 3.50
C THR A 385 8.62 -15.86 2.08
N ASP A 386 7.42 -15.34 1.91
CA ASP A 386 6.77 -15.06 0.63
C ASP A 386 7.06 -13.66 0.05
N ILE A 387 7.73 -12.78 0.83
CA ILE A 387 8.16 -11.44 0.38
C ILE A 387 9.69 -11.38 0.37
N PRO A 388 10.33 -11.49 -0.81
CA PRO A 388 11.80 -11.62 -0.91
C PRO A 388 12.58 -10.52 -0.18
N VAL A 389 12.18 -9.26 -0.31
CA VAL A 389 12.84 -8.12 0.36
C VAL A 389 12.77 -8.27 1.88
N ALA A 390 11.61 -8.55 2.44
CA ALA A 390 11.44 -8.67 3.88
C ALA A 390 12.12 -9.93 4.43
N HIS A 391 12.06 -11.05 3.70
CA HIS A 391 12.80 -12.27 4.05
C HIS A 391 14.31 -12.01 4.07
N GLY A 392 14.86 -11.37 3.04
CA GLY A 392 16.28 -10.99 2.99
C GLY A 392 16.69 -10.10 4.16
N GLN A 393 15.87 -9.11 4.51
CA GLN A 393 16.10 -8.27 5.70
C GLN A 393 16.15 -9.10 6.99
N SER A 394 15.25 -10.09 7.14
CA SER A 394 15.26 -11.00 8.30
C SER A 394 16.56 -11.78 8.40
N LEU A 395 17.06 -12.31 7.28
CA LEU A 395 18.30 -13.11 7.25
C LEU A 395 19.53 -12.28 7.61
N VAL A 396 19.70 -11.11 6.99
CA VAL A 396 20.82 -10.19 7.26
C VAL A 396 20.80 -9.73 8.72
N THR A 397 19.63 -9.31 9.22
CA THR A 397 19.47 -8.88 10.61
C THR A 397 19.78 -10.01 11.58
N ALA A 398 19.24 -11.21 11.34
CA ALA A 398 19.49 -12.37 12.23
C ALA A 398 20.96 -12.71 12.32
N GLN A 399 21.69 -12.68 11.20
CA GLN A 399 23.14 -12.94 11.20
C GLN A 399 23.90 -11.86 11.97
N ALA A 400 23.63 -10.58 11.71
CA ALA A 400 24.28 -9.48 12.39
C ALA A 400 24.09 -9.52 13.91
N LEU A 401 22.87 -9.81 14.37
CA LEU A 401 22.58 -9.94 15.81
C LEU A 401 23.27 -11.16 16.45
N ARG A 402 23.40 -12.28 15.72
CA ARG A 402 24.18 -13.45 16.19
C ARG A 402 25.68 -13.13 16.31
N ASP A 403 26.24 -12.34 15.39
CA ASP A 403 27.66 -11.97 15.38
C ASP A 403 28.04 -11.12 16.61
N ILE A 404 27.08 -10.40 17.20
CA ILE A 404 27.28 -9.67 18.46
C ILE A 404 26.90 -10.49 19.71
N GLY A 405 26.42 -11.72 19.54
CA GLY A 405 26.13 -12.65 20.65
C GLY A 405 24.67 -12.75 21.06
N MET A 406 23.73 -12.22 20.30
CA MET A 406 22.30 -12.45 20.56
C MET A 406 21.85 -13.85 20.14
N ASN A 407 20.95 -14.43 20.93
CA ASN A 407 20.31 -15.71 20.64
C ASN A 407 19.08 -15.50 19.76
N VAL A 408 19.21 -15.62 18.43
CA VAL A 408 18.19 -15.22 17.47
C VAL A 408 17.49 -16.43 16.87
N ARG A 409 16.14 -16.39 16.86
CA ARG A 409 15.27 -17.34 16.16
C ARG A 409 14.41 -16.62 15.11
N LEU A 410 14.50 -17.09 13.86
CA LEU A 410 13.57 -16.72 12.79
C LEU A 410 12.27 -17.50 12.93
N VAL A 411 11.14 -16.82 12.80
CA VAL A 411 9.81 -17.43 12.83
C VAL A 411 9.18 -17.25 11.46
N ALA A 412 9.38 -18.26 10.59
CA ALA A 412 8.89 -18.27 9.22
C ALA A 412 7.36 -18.28 9.15
N MET A 413 6.80 -17.42 8.31
CA MET A 413 5.37 -17.31 8.04
C MET A 413 5.15 -16.59 6.71
N ASP A 414 3.91 -16.50 6.24
CA ASP A 414 3.53 -15.62 5.14
C ASP A 414 3.34 -14.17 5.62
N TRP A 415 3.41 -13.22 4.68
CA TRP A 415 3.27 -11.79 4.96
C TRP A 415 1.94 -11.43 5.65
N ALA A 416 0.82 -12.03 5.20
CA ALA A 416 -0.48 -11.73 5.78
C ALA A 416 -0.57 -12.18 7.25
N THR A 417 0.02 -13.32 7.56
CA THR A 417 0.16 -13.81 8.96
C THR A 417 1.05 -12.86 9.76
N MET A 418 2.19 -12.41 9.19
CA MET A 418 3.08 -11.45 9.84
C MET A 418 2.38 -10.12 10.13
N THR A 419 1.62 -9.58 9.17
CA THR A 419 0.88 -8.31 9.36
C THR A 419 -0.17 -8.38 10.46
N SER A 420 -0.78 -9.54 10.66
CA SER A 420 -1.70 -9.79 11.78
C SER A 420 -0.92 -9.94 13.09
N ARG A 421 0.18 -10.70 13.07
CA ARG A 421 0.96 -11.00 14.29
C ARG A 421 1.70 -9.77 14.84
N ARG A 422 2.16 -8.84 14.00
CA ARG A 422 2.80 -7.59 14.47
C ARG A 422 1.89 -6.71 15.33
N ALA A 423 0.57 -6.89 15.24
CA ALA A 423 -0.41 -6.18 16.07
C ALA A 423 -0.60 -6.81 17.45
N VAL A 424 -0.09 -8.02 17.68
CA VAL A 424 -0.17 -8.72 18.98
C VAL A 424 0.72 -8.03 19.99
N ARG A 425 0.15 -7.71 21.15
CA ARG A 425 0.83 -6.99 22.24
C ARG A 425 1.37 -7.89 23.34
N ASP A 426 1.17 -9.20 23.22
CA ASP A 426 1.64 -10.17 24.19
C ASP A 426 3.17 -10.33 24.15
N ALA A 427 3.73 -10.94 25.20
CA ALA A 427 5.16 -11.23 25.26
C ALA A 427 5.59 -12.17 24.11
N PRO A 428 6.87 -12.11 23.67
CA PRO A 428 7.37 -12.96 22.59
C PRO A 428 7.09 -14.46 22.80
N GLU A 429 7.23 -14.95 24.04
CA GLU A 429 6.94 -16.33 24.46
C GLU A 429 5.44 -16.69 24.41
N ASP A 430 4.55 -15.70 24.51
CA ASP A 430 3.08 -15.87 24.53
C ASP A 430 2.43 -15.56 23.15
N GLY A 431 3.22 -15.58 22.07
CA GLY A 431 2.74 -15.36 20.72
C GLY A 431 3.08 -13.98 20.13
N GLY A 432 3.71 -13.09 20.90
CA GLY A 432 4.24 -11.82 20.43
C GLY A 432 5.52 -11.95 19.61
N TRP A 433 6.36 -10.91 19.63
CA TRP A 433 7.55 -10.78 18.78
C TRP A 433 8.54 -9.78 19.38
N ASN A 434 9.81 -9.81 18.89
CA ASN A 434 10.82 -8.80 19.21
C ASN A 434 11.15 -7.89 18.03
N ILE A 435 11.22 -8.46 16.82
CA ILE A 435 11.58 -7.74 15.58
C ILE A 435 10.65 -8.20 14.46
N PHE A 436 10.28 -7.27 13.57
CA PHE A 436 9.79 -7.61 12.24
C PHE A 436 10.41 -6.71 11.17
N PRO A 437 10.70 -7.26 9.97
CA PRO A 437 11.11 -6.50 8.80
C PRO A 437 9.89 -5.91 8.10
N THR A 438 10.08 -4.77 7.47
CA THR A 438 9.07 -4.17 6.58
C THR A 438 9.76 -3.17 5.66
N TRP A 439 8.97 -2.41 4.92
CA TRP A 439 9.43 -1.29 4.10
C TRP A 439 8.38 -0.19 4.08
N TRP A 440 8.81 1.01 3.69
CA TRP A 440 7.95 2.15 3.46
C TRP A 440 8.29 2.79 2.12
N LEU A 441 7.27 3.15 1.37
CA LEU A 441 7.44 4.02 0.21
C LEU A 441 7.94 5.40 0.65
N ALA A 442 8.77 6.04 -0.18
CA ALA A 442 9.24 7.39 0.08
C ALA A 442 8.10 8.38 0.33
N ALA A 443 6.98 8.23 -0.38
CA ALA A 443 5.77 9.03 -0.19
C ALA A 443 5.22 9.01 1.26
N ASP A 444 5.47 7.92 2.01
CA ASP A 444 5.09 7.81 3.43
C ASP A 444 6.14 8.42 4.39
N GLN A 445 7.33 8.73 3.89
CA GLN A 445 8.47 9.13 4.73
C GLN A 445 9.02 10.52 4.42
N LEU A 446 8.36 11.30 3.56
CA LEU A 446 8.83 12.62 3.09
C LEU A 446 8.95 13.67 4.20
N ASN A 447 8.31 13.48 5.35
CA ASN A 447 8.38 14.42 6.46
C ASN A 447 8.05 13.75 7.82
N PRO A 448 8.33 14.41 8.95
CA PRO A 448 8.09 13.87 10.29
C PRO A 448 6.65 13.44 10.60
N ILE A 449 5.65 13.97 9.90
CA ILE A 449 4.25 13.69 10.19
C ILE A 449 3.75 12.50 9.38
N THR A 450 4.12 12.42 8.09
CA THR A 450 3.79 11.28 7.23
C THR A 450 4.52 10.02 7.64
N ASN A 451 5.79 10.12 8.09
CA ASN A 451 6.54 8.97 8.60
C ASN A 451 6.01 8.53 9.98
N ILE A 452 5.03 7.63 9.95
CA ILE A 452 4.43 7.10 11.19
C ILE A 452 5.39 6.20 11.97
N SER A 453 6.44 5.66 11.34
CA SER A 453 7.41 4.77 12.00
C SER A 453 8.32 5.50 12.98
N VAL A 454 8.49 6.82 12.83
CA VAL A 454 9.23 7.65 13.80
C VAL A 454 8.34 8.14 14.94
N ALA A 455 7.01 7.96 14.85
CA ALA A 455 6.10 8.34 15.93
C ALA A 455 6.41 7.56 17.21
N ALA A 456 6.50 8.27 18.32
CA ALA A 456 6.89 7.73 19.61
C ALA A 456 5.89 8.10 20.71
N SER A 457 4.59 7.95 20.42
CA SER A 457 3.45 8.32 21.27
C SER A 457 2.95 7.16 22.17
N GLY A 458 3.80 6.18 22.46
CA GLY A 458 3.48 5.05 23.33
C GLY A 458 2.42 4.14 22.74
N ASP A 459 1.37 3.85 23.47
CA ASP A 459 0.31 2.92 23.07
C ASP A 459 -0.46 3.34 21.81
N SER A 460 -0.41 4.61 21.43
CA SER A 460 -0.99 5.12 20.19
C SER A 460 0.00 5.13 19.01
N ALA A 461 1.29 4.83 19.26
CA ALA A 461 2.27 4.70 18.19
C ALA A 461 2.02 3.45 17.34
N TRP A 462 2.53 3.49 16.11
CA TRP A 462 2.53 2.33 15.23
C TRP A 462 3.20 1.10 15.88
N PHE A 463 2.92 -0.09 15.38
CA PHE A 463 3.38 -1.37 15.93
C PHE A 463 4.82 -1.33 16.45
N GLY A 464 5.05 -1.91 17.62
CA GLY A 464 6.28 -1.77 18.41
C GLY A 464 6.15 -0.75 19.55
N TRP A 465 5.23 0.21 19.43
CA TRP A 465 4.77 1.13 20.50
C TRP A 465 5.90 1.89 21.21
N PRO A 466 6.83 2.56 20.49
CA PRO A 466 7.86 3.37 21.11
C PRO A 466 7.25 4.57 21.85
N GLU A 467 7.93 5.01 22.92
CA GLU A 467 7.56 6.20 23.66
C GLU A 467 8.77 7.10 23.88
N ASN A 468 8.70 8.33 23.35
CA ASN A 468 9.71 9.37 23.53
C ASN A 468 9.08 10.76 23.34
N GLN A 469 8.93 11.50 24.44
CA GLN A 469 8.28 12.81 24.44
C GLN A 469 9.03 13.83 23.58
N LYS A 470 10.37 13.82 23.57
CA LYS A 470 11.16 14.76 22.74
C LYS A 470 10.89 14.58 21.24
N ILE A 471 10.80 13.33 20.77
CA ILE A 471 10.43 13.03 19.39
C ILE A 471 9.05 13.61 19.07
N GLU A 472 8.05 13.40 19.92
CA GLU A 472 6.70 13.92 19.68
C GLU A 472 6.65 15.46 19.78
N ASP A 473 7.41 16.09 20.66
CA ASP A 473 7.50 17.55 20.74
C ASP A 473 8.09 18.14 19.45
N LEU A 474 9.16 17.54 18.91
CA LEU A 474 9.78 17.96 17.63
C LEU A 474 8.83 17.73 16.46
N ARG A 475 8.13 16.60 16.40
CA ARG A 475 7.11 16.34 15.39
C ARG A 475 5.96 17.35 15.46
N ASN A 476 5.51 17.71 16.63
CA ASN A 476 4.48 18.73 16.82
C ASN A 476 4.99 20.13 16.45
N ALA A 477 6.25 20.48 16.78
CA ALA A 477 6.87 21.74 16.38
C ALA A 477 6.94 21.84 14.84
N PHE A 478 7.35 20.77 14.16
CA PHE A 478 7.37 20.70 12.70
C PHE A 478 5.99 20.97 12.08
N ALA A 479 4.93 20.34 12.63
CA ALA A 479 3.57 20.47 12.11
C ALA A 479 2.99 21.91 12.24
N ARG A 480 3.49 22.69 13.20
CA ARG A 480 3.07 24.08 13.43
C ARG A 480 3.93 25.10 12.69
N GLU A 481 5.17 24.76 12.35
CA GLU A 481 6.10 25.65 11.65
C GLU A 481 5.73 25.75 10.16
N THR A 482 5.73 26.97 9.63
CA THR A 482 5.44 27.26 8.21
C THR A 482 6.66 27.76 7.43
N ASP A 483 7.73 28.10 8.12
CA ASP A 483 9.00 28.51 7.52
C ASP A 483 9.85 27.28 7.19
N ALA A 484 10.19 27.09 5.92
CA ALA A 484 10.89 25.89 5.44
C ALA A 484 12.29 25.69 6.06
N GLU A 485 13.04 26.79 6.29
CA GLU A 485 14.38 26.69 6.89
C GLU A 485 14.30 26.28 8.36
N LYS A 486 13.29 26.77 9.08
CA LYS A 486 13.06 26.35 10.46
C LYS A 486 12.53 24.91 10.53
N GLN A 487 11.67 24.50 9.59
CA GLN A 487 11.25 23.10 9.49
C GLN A 487 12.47 22.19 9.30
N LYS A 488 13.40 22.58 8.42
CA LYS A 488 14.64 21.80 8.19
C LYS A 488 15.50 21.70 9.47
N ALA A 489 15.67 22.79 10.20
CA ALA A 489 16.40 22.77 11.47
C ALA A 489 15.74 21.85 12.52
N ILE A 490 14.39 21.84 12.59
CA ILE A 490 13.65 20.91 13.46
C ILE A 490 13.88 19.46 13.03
N VAL A 491 13.90 19.19 11.72
CA VAL A 491 14.15 17.85 11.20
C VAL A 491 15.57 17.37 11.51
N GLU A 492 16.57 18.24 11.42
CA GLU A 492 17.95 17.90 11.78
C GLU A 492 18.07 17.52 13.28
N GLU A 493 17.42 18.28 14.18
CA GLU A 493 17.36 17.93 15.60
C GLU A 493 16.60 16.62 15.83
N LEU A 494 15.48 16.44 15.14
CA LEU A 494 14.67 15.22 15.23
C LEU A 494 15.48 14.01 14.75
N GLN A 495 16.19 14.11 13.64
CA GLN A 495 16.99 12.99 13.12
C GLN A 495 18.10 12.58 14.09
N ALA A 496 18.79 13.55 14.72
CA ALA A 496 19.78 13.25 15.76
C ALA A 496 19.16 12.47 16.94
N GLU A 497 17.95 12.87 17.38
CA GLU A 497 17.21 12.15 18.43
C GLU A 497 16.78 10.75 17.98
N LEU A 498 16.36 10.59 16.70
CA LEU A 498 15.96 9.29 16.16
C LEU A 498 17.14 8.31 16.11
N TYR A 499 18.36 8.77 15.78
CA TYR A 499 19.56 7.92 15.82
C TYR A 499 20.00 7.58 17.23
N ASP A 500 19.77 8.44 18.22
CA ASP A 500 20.01 8.11 19.64
C ASP A 500 18.96 7.15 20.18
N PHE A 501 17.69 7.36 19.86
CA PHE A 501 16.58 6.57 20.39
C PHE A 501 16.39 5.22 19.67
N VAL A 502 16.68 5.18 18.36
CA VAL A 502 16.54 4.02 17.44
C VAL A 502 15.12 3.45 17.42
N PRO A 503 14.14 4.19 16.85
CA PRO A 503 12.77 3.68 16.70
C PRO A 503 12.68 2.50 15.74
N TYR A 504 13.55 2.47 14.74
CA TYR A 504 13.78 1.38 13.79
C TYR A 504 15.16 1.55 13.15
N ILE A 505 15.63 0.53 12.44
CA ILE A 505 16.85 0.62 11.63
C ILE A 505 16.43 0.78 10.16
N PRO A 506 16.79 1.90 9.48
CA PRO A 506 16.65 2.02 8.03
C PRO A 506 17.71 1.18 7.33
N THR A 507 17.27 0.20 6.52
CA THR A 507 18.18 -0.78 5.90
C THR A 507 18.71 -0.37 4.53
N GLY A 508 18.33 0.83 4.03
CA GLY A 508 18.73 1.40 2.75
C GLY A 508 17.51 1.80 1.92
N GLN A 509 17.77 2.63 0.90
CA GLN A 509 16.77 3.06 -0.08
C GLN A 509 16.98 2.36 -1.40
N TYR A 510 15.91 1.82 -1.98
CA TYR A 510 15.94 1.06 -3.22
C TYR A 510 14.75 1.39 -4.09
N TYR A 511 14.86 1.08 -5.39
CA TYR A 511 13.88 1.33 -6.43
C TYR A 511 13.38 0.00 -6.97
N GLN A 512 12.09 -0.26 -6.83
CA GLN A 512 11.49 -1.52 -7.25
C GLN A 512 11.10 -1.45 -8.73
N PRO A 513 11.68 -2.27 -9.63
CA PRO A 513 11.24 -2.35 -11.01
C PRO A 513 9.85 -2.97 -11.10
N THR A 514 9.13 -2.60 -12.16
CA THR A 514 7.87 -3.18 -12.59
C THR A 514 8.04 -3.71 -14.01
N ALA A 515 7.43 -4.86 -14.33
CA ALA A 515 7.48 -5.43 -15.67
C ALA A 515 6.08 -5.58 -16.25
N PHE A 516 5.89 -5.17 -17.49
CA PHE A 516 4.61 -5.30 -18.18
C PHE A 516 4.79 -5.52 -19.69
N ARG A 517 3.83 -6.19 -20.27
CA ARG A 517 3.85 -6.49 -21.71
C ARG A 517 3.64 -5.23 -22.53
N ASP A 518 4.12 -5.25 -23.77
CA ASP A 518 4.06 -4.11 -24.71
C ASP A 518 2.65 -3.74 -25.17
N ASN A 519 1.65 -4.62 -24.96
CA ASN A 519 0.24 -4.33 -25.16
C ASN A 519 -0.41 -3.55 -24.00
N VAL A 520 0.26 -3.40 -22.86
CA VAL A 520 -0.18 -2.57 -21.74
C VAL A 520 0.30 -1.15 -21.97
N LYS A 521 -0.64 -0.19 -22.00
CA LYS A 521 -0.38 1.24 -22.23
C LYS A 521 -0.93 2.08 -21.09
N GLY A 522 -0.37 3.28 -20.91
CA GLY A 522 -0.88 4.26 -19.97
C GLY A 522 -0.55 3.96 -18.51
N VAL A 523 0.48 3.15 -18.23
CA VAL A 523 1.04 2.98 -16.88
C VAL A 523 1.54 4.33 -16.38
N LEU A 524 1.09 4.74 -15.21
CA LEU A 524 1.49 6.01 -14.59
C LEU A 524 2.79 5.81 -13.80
N GLU A 525 3.75 6.73 -13.98
CA GLU A 525 4.87 6.85 -13.05
C GLU A 525 4.32 7.41 -11.73
N ALA A 526 4.28 6.60 -10.68
CA ALA A 526 3.68 6.98 -9.40
C ALA A 526 4.16 6.05 -8.27
N PRO A 527 4.18 6.52 -7.00
CA PRO A 527 4.60 5.72 -5.85
C PRO A 527 3.57 4.63 -5.47
N VAL A 528 2.46 4.59 -6.16
CA VAL A 528 1.38 3.60 -5.99
C VAL A 528 1.01 3.06 -7.37
N PRO A 529 0.87 1.75 -7.56
CA PRO A 529 0.36 1.21 -8.82
C PRO A 529 -1.13 1.58 -8.96
N PHE A 530 -1.42 2.50 -9.86
CA PHE A 530 -2.78 2.87 -10.24
C PHE A 530 -3.18 2.11 -11.51
N PHE A 531 -4.42 1.58 -11.53
CA PHE A 531 -4.92 0.77 -12.64
C PHE A 531 -5.93 1.51 -13.53
N TRP A 532 -6.33 2.74 -13.16
CA TRP A 532 -6.96 3.65 -14.11
C TRP A 532 -5.93 4.14 -15.14
N ASN A 533 -6.39 4.70 -16.23
CA ASN A 533 -5.58 5.13 -17.37
C ASN A 533 -4.91 3.99 -18.17
N ILE A 534 -4.81 2.78 -17.61
CA ILE A 534 -4.23 1.62 -18.29
C ILE A 534 -5.21 1.05 -19.30
N SER A 535 -4.70 0.77 -20.52
CA SER A 535 -5.41 0.00 -21.55
C SER A 535 -4.60 -1.24 -21.96
N VAL A 536 -5.29 -2.26 -22.44
CA VAL A 536 -4.71 -3.49 -23.01
C VAL A 536 -5.11 -3.54 -24.48
N GLU A 537 -4.13 -3.46 -25.41
CA GLU A 537 -4.31 -3.41 -26.86
C GLU A 537 -4.21 -4.79 -27.52
#